data_cd6fe956cf650bbe97c25784409fb92e
#
_entry.id   cd6fe956cf650bbe97c25784409fb92e
#
_cell.length_a   1.000
_cell.length_b   1.000
_cell.length_c   1.000
_cell.angle_alpha   90.00
_cell.angle_beta   90.00
_cell.angle_gamma   90.00
#
_symmetry.space_group_name_H-M   'P 1'
#
loop_
_entity.id
_entity.type
_entity.pdbx_description
1 polymer ?
#
loop_
_entity_poly.entity_id
_entity_poly.type
_entity_poly.pdbx_seq_one_letter_code
_entity_poly.pdbx_strand_id
1 'polypeptide(L)'
;DQDEVIELLKKGYSHYTKGAWRIVLLFFFNVVALWSTLVLVNFFSSNIFIGMTIFTLCSASFGPLLAVIMLEMDENDGFTALKIVFFVTLLTGFIGYGDFYSFSQNGIFGTSLCLSLFGLIIFNIVRYFKEFSRNTIKASAIFGAILFSGYLLYDFNYIKMQEGILGSNDWGTAMKMAFILYLDIINLLLEILEAM
;
A
#
# COMPACT_ATOMS: atom_id res chain seq x y z
N ASP A 1 -34.78 -25.93 17.95
CA ASP A 1 -34.97 -26.99 16.96
C ASP A 1 -33.74 -27.06 16.07
N GLN A 2 -33.14 -28.27 15.88
CA GLN A 2 -31.89 -28.42 15.11
C GLN A 2 -32.03 -27.94 13.66
N ASP A 3 -33.21 -28.08 13.08
CA ASP A 3 -33.47 -27.68 11.70
C ASP A 3 -33.48 -26.14 11.53
N GLU A 4 -33.96 -25.43 12.54
CA GLU A 4 -33.95 -23.95 12.54
C GLU A 4 -32.52 -23.37 12.64
N VAL A 5 -31.65 -24.03 13.43
CA VAL A 5 -30.24 -23.65 13.53
C VAL A 5 -29.49 -23.92 12.21
N ILE A 6 -29.79 -25.04 11.53
CA ILE A 6 -29.22 -25.40 10.24
C ILE A 6 -29.67 -24.40 9.16
N GLU A 7 -30.93 -23.96 9.18
CA GLU A 7 -31.46 -22.99 8.22
C GLU A 7 -30.86 -21.61 8.45
N LEU A 8 -30.66 -21.16 9.69
CA LEU A 8 -29.98 -19.92 10.05
C LEU A 8 -28.51 -19.94 9.65
N LEU A 9 -27.82 -21.08 9.85
CA LEU A 9 -26.43 -21.25 9.40
C LEU A 9 -26.32 -21.23 7.89
N LYS A 10 -27.21 -21.89 7.14
CA LYS A 10 -27.26 -21.84 5.67
C LYS A 10 -27.54 -20.44 5.15
N LYS A 11 -28.42 -19.69 5.83
CA LYS A 11 -28.75 -18.31 5.47
C LYS A 11 -27.57 -17.36 5.75
N GLY A 12 -26.88 -17.55 6.87
CA GLY A 12 -25.64 -16.85 7.21
C GLY A 12 -24.52 -17.15 6.20
N TYR A 13 -24.35 -18.42 5.84
CA TYR A 13 -23.35 -18.83 4.83
C TYR A 13 -23.62 -18.24 3.44
N SER A 14 -24.92 -18.21 3.03
CA SER A 14 -25.33 -17.58 1.77
C SER A 14 -25.10 -16.07 1.77
N HIS A 15 -25.26 -15.39 2.90
CA HIS A 15 -24.94 -13.97 3.04
C HIS A 15 -23.43 -13.71 3.00
N TYR A 16 -22.64 -14.58 3.63
CA TYR A 16 -21.19 -14.48 3.66
C TYR A 16 -20.58 -14.69 2.26
N THR A 17 -21.04 -15.69 1.51
CA THR A 17 -20.55 -15.93 0.14
C THR A 17 -20.92 -14.80 -0.83
N LYS A 18 -22.10 -14.19 -0.71
CA LYS A 18 -22.47 -13.01 -1.49
C LYS A 18 -21.64 -11.76 -1.10
N GLY A 19 -21.29 -11.63 0.18
CA GLY A 19 -20.39 -10.59 0.67
C GLY A 19 -18.96 -10.77 0.14
N ALA A 20 -18.44 -11.99 0.13
CA ALA A 20 -17.10 -12.29 -0.36
C ALA A 20 -16.91 -11.92 -1.84
N TRP A 21 -17.88 -12.19 -2.69
CA TRP A 21 -17.84 -11.77 -4.11
C TRP A 21 -17.81 -10.25 -4.28
N ARG A 22 -18.53 -9.50 -3.47
CA ARG A 22 -18.48 -8.03 -3.48
C ARG A 22 -17.10 -7.51 -3.09
N ILE A 23 -16.47 -8.13 -2.09
CA ILE A 23 -15.11 -7.80 -1.64
C ILE A 23 -14.10 -8.07 -2.77
N VAL A 24 -14.18 -9.25 -3.41
CA VAL A 24 -13.30 -9.60 -4.55
C VAL A 24 -13.48 -8.62 -5.71
N LEU A 25 -14.72 -8.25 -6.06
CA LEU A 25 -15.01 -7.28 -7.11
C LEU A 25 -14.48 -5.88 -6.75
N LEU A 26 -14.66 -5.43 -5.49
CA LEU A 26 -14.11 -4.17 -5.02
C LEU A 26 -12.58 -4.18 -5.07
N PHE A 27 -11.94 -5.26 -4.65
CA PHE A 27 -10.49 -5.42 -4.74
C PHE A 27 -10.01 -5.36 -6.19
N PHE A 28 -10.64 -6.12 -7.08
CA PHE A 28 -10.31 -6.12 -8.52
C PHE A 28 -10.50 -4.73 -9.12
N PHE A 29 -11.62 -4.05 -8.83
CA PHE A 29 -11.89 -2.70 -9.30
C PHE A 29 -10.84 -1.71 -8.79
N ASN A 30 -10.43 -1.81 -7.51
CA ASN A 30 -9.39 -0.96 -6.94
C ASN A 30 -8.03 -1.20 -7.62
N VAL A 31 -7.65 -2.46 -7.87
CA VAL A 31 -6.41 -2.79 -8.58
C VAL A 31 -6.42 -2.21 -10.00
N VAL A 32 -7.52 -2.37 -10.73
CA VAL A 32 -7.67 -1.80 -12.10
C VAL A 32 -7.64 -0.28 -12.05
N ALA A 33 -8.34 0.35 -11.10
CA ALA A 33 -8.34 1.80 -10.93
C ALA A 33 -6.93 2.32 -10.62
N LEU A 34 -6.19 1.63 -9.76
CA LEU A 34 -4.83 1.97 -9.37
C LEU A 34 -3.87 1.90 -10.57
N TRP A 35 -3.91 0.82 -11.35
CA TRP A 35 -3.12 0.68 -12.56
C TRP A 35 -3.47 1.74 -13.61
N SER A 36 -4.77 1.96 -13.84
CA SER A 36 -5.24 3.01 -14.75
C SER A 36 -4.76 4.38 -14.31
N THR A 37 -4.79 4.65 -13.00
CA THR A 37 -4.37 5.92 -12.42
C THR A 37 -2.88 6.12 -12.54
N LEU A 38 -2.05 5.08 -12.33
CA LEU A 38 -0.60 5.15 -12.55
C LEU A 38 -0.25 5.51 -13.99
N VAL A 39 -0.95 4.92 -14.97
CA VAL A 39 -0.77 5.25 -16.39
C VAL A 39 -1.20 6.69 -16.66
N LEU A 40 -2.36 7.10 -16.16
CA LEU A 40 -2.91 8.44 -16.37
C LEU A 40 -2.06 9.53 -15.70
N VAL A 41 -1.55 9.31 -14.48
CA VAL A 41 -0.66 10.27 -13.80
C VAL A 41 0.62 10.52 -14.61
N ASN A 42 1.20 9.47 -15.21
CA ASN A 42 2.36 9.67 -16.09
C ASN A 42 2.04 10.45 -17.37
N PHE A 43 0.81 10.35 -17.88
CA PHE A 43 0.39 11.03 -19.11
C PHE A 43 -0.04 12.49 -18.86
N PHE A 44 -0.70 12.77 -17.73
CA PHE A 44 -1.31 14.07 -17.41
C PHE A 44 -0.62 14.83 -16.27
N SER A 45 0.56 14.39 -15.84
CA SER A 45 1.31 15.04 -14.75
C SER A 45 1.65 16.51 -14.98
N SER A 46 1.59 16.97 -16.24
CA SER A 46 1.80 18.38 -16.61
C SER A 46 0.60 19.30 -16.25
N ASN A 47 -0.58 18.75 -15.95
CA ASN A 47 -1.77 19.53 -15.58
C ASN A 47 -2.16 19.24 -14.14
N ILE A 48 -1.96 20.24 -13.26
CA ILE A 48 -2.22 20.11 -11.81
C ILE A 48 -3.66 19.72 -11.48
N PHE A 49 -4.65 20.28 -12.19
CA PHE A 49 -6.06 19.98 -11.90
C PHE A 49 -6.40 18.54 -12.23
N ILE A 50 -5.90 18.04 -13.35
CA ILE A 50 -6.07 16.63 -13.74
C ILE A 50 -5.33 15.74 -12.75
N GLY A 51 -4.08 16.06 -12.42
CA GLY A 51 -3.28 15.32 -11.45
C GLY A 51 -3.95 15.22 -10.07
N MET A 52 -4.45 16.34 -9.52
CA MET A 52 -5.17 16.36 -8.25
C MET A 52 -6.48 15.56 -8.30
N THR A 53 -7.24 15.66 -9.39
CA THR A 53 -8.48 14.90 -9.56
C THR A 53 -8.18 13.40 -9.58
N ILE A 54 -7.19 12.97 -10.34
CA ILE A 54 -6.78 11.56 -10.42
C ILE A 54 -6.28 11.05 -9.07
N PHE A 55 -5.44 11.84 -8.38
CA PHE A 55 -4.95 11.50 -7.05
C PHE A 55 -6.11 11.32 -6.04
N THR A 56 -7.08 12.23 -6.05
CA THR A 56 -8.27 12.16 -5.18
C THR A 56 -9.11 10.93 -5.48
N LEU A 57 -9.36 10.63 -6.76
CA LEU A 57 -10.10 9.42 -7.16
C LEU A 57 -9.38 8.14 -6.75
N CYS A 58 -8.05 8.09 -6.92
CA CYS A 58 -7.24 6.98 -6.48
C CYS A 58 -7.32 6.78 -4.96
N SER A 59 -7.13 7.84 -4.19
CA SER A 59 -7.21 7.81 -2.72
C SER A 59 -8.61 7.38 -2.25
N ALA A 60 -9.67 7.88 -2.88
CA ALA A 60 -11.04 7.48 -2.58
C ALA A 60 -11.30 6.00 -2.90
N SER A 61 -10.62 5.44 -3.91
CA SER A 61 -10.74 4.01 -4.26
C SER A 61 -10.12 3.09 -3.20
N PHE A 62 -9.10 3.54 -2.46
CA PHE A 62 -8.51 2.77 -1.35
C PHE A 62 -9.36 2.79 -0.08
N GLY A 63 -10.21 3.81 0.11
CA GLY A 63 -11.04 3.94 1.30
C GLY A 63 -11.90 2.70 1.60
N PRO A 64 -12.71 2.20 0.64
CA PRO A 64 -13.51 0.99 0.84
C PRO A 64 -12.68 -0.25 1.13
N LEU A 65 -11.50 -0.39 0.50
CA LEU A 65 -10.59 -1.51 0.75
C LEU A 65 -10.08 -1.49 2.19
N LEU A 66 -9.57 -0.35 2.64
CA LEU A 66 -9.11 -0.18 4.02
C LEU A 66 -10.25 -0.36 5.02
N ALA A 67 -11.46 0.15 4.73
CA ALA A 67 -12.62 -0.02 5.60
C ALA A 67 -12.98 -1.50 5.79
N VAL A 68 -12.92 -2.31 4.73
CA VAL A 68 -13.18 -3.77 4.82
C VAL A 68 -12.13 -4.44 5.70
N ILE A 69 -10.85 -4.13 5.52
CA ILE A 69 -9.77 -4.70 6.33
C ILE A 69 -9.93 -4.29 7.80
N MET A 70 -10.24 -3.02 8.07
CA MET A 70 -10.42 -2.52 9.43
C MET A 70 -11.68 -3.05 10.11
N LEU A 71 -12.72 -3.45 9.37
CA LEU A 71 -13.91 -4.11 9.93
C LEU A 71 -13.62 -5.52 10.47
N GLU A 72 -12.60 -6.18 9.96
CA GLU A 72 -12.19 -7.52 10.42
C GLU A 72 -11.20 -7.47 11.60
N MET A 73 -10.72 -6.27 11.97
CA MET A 73 -9.73 -6.06 13.02
C MET A 73 -10.34 -5.42 14.26
N ASP A 74 -9.67 -5.58 15.39
CA ASP A 74 -9.96 -4.80 16.59
C ASP A 74 -9.63 -3.32 16.36
N GLU A 75 -10.50 -2.40 16.81
CA GLU A 75 -10.30 -0.95 16.69
C GLU A 75 -8.93 -0.50 17.24
N ASN A 76 -8.48 -1.15 18.32
CA ASN A 76 -7.19 -0.85 18.95
C ASN A 76 -6.00 -1.22 18.05
N ASP A 77 -6.09 -2.33 17.31
CA ASP A 77 -5.05 -2.79 16.40
C ASP A 77 -4.95 -1.85 15.18
N GLY A 78 -6.07 -1.45 14.61
CA GLY A 78 -6.11 -0.48 13.51
C GLY A 78 -5.48 0.86 13.90
N PHE A 79 -5.80 1.39 15.10
CA PHE A 79 -5.22 2.63 15.58
C PHE A 79 -3.73 2.50 15.91
N THR A 80 -3.30 1.34 16.41
CA THR A 80 -1.89 1.04 16.67
C THR A 80 -1.10 0.96 15.37
N ALA A 81 -1.65 0.32 14.32
CA ALA A 81 -1.04 0.28 13.00
C ALA A 81 -0.83 1.69 12.43
N LEU A 82 -1.85 2.55 12.50
CA LEU A 82 -1.74 3.95 12.05
C LEU A 82 -0.64 4.73 12.79
N LYS A 83 -0.50 4.54 14.11
CA LYS A 83 0.58 5.16 14.88
C LYS A 83 1.95 4.67 14.38
N ILE A 84 2.11 3.37 14.18
CA ILE A 84 3.38 2.79 13.71
C ILE A 84 3.73 3.37 12.35
N VAL A 85 2.79 3.36 11.39
CA VAL A 85 2.99 3.94 10.05
C VAL A 85 3.40 5.41 10.14
N PHE A 86 2.71 6.20 10.96
CA PHE A 86 3.03 7.61 11.15
C PHE A 86 4.48 7.81 11.64
N PHE A 87 4.88 7.07 12.68
CA PHE A 87 6.25 7.17 13.22
C PHE A 87 7.30 6.67 12.22
N VAL A 88 7.05 5.57 11.52
CA VAL A 88 7.96 5.05 10.48
C VAL A 88 8.11 6.06 9.35
N THR A 89 7.01 6.65 8.88
CA THR A 89 7.04 7.66 7.82
C THR A 89 7.82 8.91 8.25
N LEU A 90 7.61 9.40 9.48
CA LEU A 90 8.39 10.52 9.99
C LEU A 90 9.88 10.19 10.10
N LEU A 91 10.20 9.01 10.63
CA LEU A 91 11.59 8.58 10.82
C LEU A 91 12.31 8.41 9.48
N THR A 92 11.69 7.71 8.54
CA THR A 92 12.24 7.52 7.18
C THR A 92 12.33 8.83 6.42
N GLY A 93 11.35 9.73 6.59
CA GLY A 93 11.39 11.08 6.04
C GLY A 93 12.56 11.89 6.60
N PHE A 94 12.76 11.87 7.92
CA PHE A 94 13.87 12.57 8.56
C PHE A 94 15.23 12.05 8.10
N ILE A 95 15.41 10.72 8.03
CA ILE A 95 16.67 10.10 7.60
C ILE A 95 16.89 10.29 6.10
N GLY A 96 15.86 10.04 5.28
CA GLY A 96 15.96 10.12 3.82
C GLY A 96 16.20 11.55 3.32
N TYR A 97 15.50 12.53 3.92
CA TYR A 97 15.65 13.94 3.55
C TYR A 97 16.84 14.62 4.26
N GLY A 98 17.33 14.04 5.35
CA GLY A 98 18.38 14.62 6.20
C GLY A 98 19.81 14.59 5.62
N ASP A 99 20.02 14.08 4.41
CA ASP A 99 21.29 14.04 3.68
C ASP A 99 22.40 13.25 4.40
N PHE A 100 22.04 12.33 5.30
CA PHE A 100 23.02 11.49 6.01
C PHE A 100 23.70 10.46 5.09
N TYR A 101 22.99 10.01 4.06
CA TYR A 101 23.48 9.04 3.09
C TYR A 101 22.65 9.09 1.80
N SER A 102 23.30 8.94 0.65
CA SER A 102 22.65 9.00 -0.67
C SER A 102 22.03 7.64 -1.04
N PHE A 103 20.92 7.28 -0.39
CA PHE A 103 20.23 6.01 -0.61
C PHE A 103 19.74 5.84 -2.05
N SER A 104 19.18 6.89 -2.64
CA SER A 104 18.62 6.88 -3.99
C SER A 104 19.68 6.79 -5.09
N GLN A 105 20.92 7.20 -4.81
CA GLN A 105 22.05 7.07 -5.75
C GLN A 105 22.75 5.71 -5.62
N ASN A 106 22.46 4.95 -4.54
CA ASN A 106 23.03 3.63 -4.37
C ASN A 106 22.24 2.60 -5.19
N GLY A 107 22.77 2.24 -6.37
CA GLY A 107 22.13 1.29 -7.27
C GLY A 107 21.92 -0.10 -6.63
N ILE A 108 22.80 -0.52 -5.73
CA ILE A 108 22.64 -1.79 -5.01
C ILE A 108 21.40 -1.74 -4.10
N PHE A 109 21.22 -0.63 -3.37
CA PHE A 109 20.08 -0.45 -2.49
C PHE A 109 18.76 -0.45 -3.28
N GLY A 110 18.65 0.35 -4.34
CA GLY A 110 17.46 0.39 -5.20
C GLY A 110 17.16 -0.97 -5.86
N THR A 111 18.19 -1.66 -6.36
CA THR A 111 18.04 -3.01 -6.96
C THR A 111 17.57 -4.03 -5.91
N SER A 112 18.11 -3.98 -4.70
CA SER A 112 17.69 -4.89 -3.61
C SER A 112 16.23 -4.68 -3.21
N LEU A 113 15.76 -3.44 -3.14
CA LEU A 113 14.35 -3.14 -2.90
C LEU A 113 13.46 -3.71 -4.01
N CYS A 114 13.84 -3.51 -5.27
CA CYS A 114 13.09 -4.00 -6.43
C CYS A 114 13.00 -5.54 -6.42
N LEU A 115 14.10 -6.24 -6.19
CA LEU A 115 14.13 -7.71 -6.11
C LEU A 115 13.29 -8.22 -4.93
N SER A 116 13.37 -7.55 -3.79
CA SER A 116 12.60 -7.90 -2.60
C SER A 116 11.11 -7.72 -2.83
N LEU A 117 10.70 -6.63 -3.49
CA LEU A 117 9.31 -6.40 -3.88
C LEU A 117 8.80 -7.48 -4.82
N PHE A 118 9.61 -7.85 -5.83
CA PHE A 118 9.27 -8.92 -6.75
C PHE A 118 9.08 -10.25 -6.01
N GLY A 119 9.96 -10.56 -5.06
CA GLY A 119 9.84 -11.72 -4.17
C GLY A 119 8.56 -11.71 -3.34
N LEU A 120 8.20 -10.57 -2.76
CA LEU A 120 6.96 -10.39 -2.00
C LEU A 120 5.71 -10.59 -2.87
N ILE A 121 5.72 -10.04 -4.08
CA ILE A 121 4.63 -10.23 -5.05
C ILE A 121 4.46 -11.70 -5.40
N ILE A 122 5.56 -12.41 -5.71
CA ILE A 122 5.51 -13.85 -6.00
C ILE A 122 4.96 -14.62 -4.80
N PHE A 123 5.41 -14.31 -3.58
CA PHE A 123 4.91 -14.94 -2.37
C PHE A 123 3.40 -14.74 -2.22
N ASN A 124 2.89 -13.53 -2.41
CA ASN A 124 1.47 -13.22 -2.34
C ASN A 124 0.65 -13.94 -3.43
N ILE A 125 1.20 -14.09 -4.64
CA ILE A 125 0.57 -14.90 -5.71
C ILE A 125 0.51 -16.37 -5.29
N VAL A 126 1.60 -16.95 -4.79
CA VAL A 126 1.65 -18.35 -4.35
C VAL A 126 0.70 -18.59 -3.19
N ARG A 127 0.57 -17.63 -2.28
CA ARG A 127 -0.37 -17.67 -1.16
C ARG A 127 -1.82 -17.78 -1.62
N TYR A 128 -2.17 -17.22 -2.75
CA TYR A 128 -3.52 -17.37 -3.31
C TYR A 128 -3.87 -18.83 -3.67
N PHE A 129 -2.85 -19.62 -4.05
CA PHE A 129 -3.02 -21.02 -4.45
C PHE A 129 -2.70 -22.03 -3.35
N LYS A 130 -2.00 -21.63 -2.31
CA LYS A 130 -1.54 -22.50 -1.23
C LYS A 130 -1.77 -21.86 0.14
N GLU A 131 -2.37 -22.60 1.04
CA GLU A 131 -2.54 -22.18 2.42
C GLU A 131 -1.19 -22.19 3.14
N PHE A 132 -0.85 -21.09 3.79
CA PHE A 132 0.32 -20.94 4.65
C PHE A 132 -0.09 -20.82 6.11
N SER A 133 0.81 -21.20 7.01
CA SER A 133 0.60 -20.99 8.43
C SER A 133 0.50 -19.50 8.77
N ARG A 134 -0.26 -19.14 9.81
CA ARG A 134 -0.35 -17.73 10.25
C ARG A 134 1.03 -17.13 10.56
N ASN A 135 1.95 -17.91 11.12
CA ASN A 135 3.30 -17.43 11.41
C ASN A 135 4.07 -17.08 10.12
N THR A 136 3.90 -17.85 9.06
CA THR A 136 4.52 -17.55 7.75
C THR A 136 3.96 -16.28 7.15
N ILE A 137 2.64 -16.06 7.26
CA ILE A 137 1.95 -14.86 6.80
C ILE A 137 2.46 -13.64 7.58
N LYS A 138 2.49 -13.71 8.91
CA LYS A 138 3.03 -12.64 9.76
C LYS A 138 4.50 -12.33 9.45
N ALA A 139 5.33 -13.34 9.24
CA ALA A 139 6.73 -13.13 8.87
C ALA A 139 6.86 -12.41 7.52
N SER A 140 6.04 -12.79 6.53
CA SER A 140 5.99 -12.10 5.24
C SER A 140 5.55 -10.64 5.39
N ALA A 141 4.53 -10.39 6.19
CA ALA A 141 4.03 -9.04 6.44
C ALA A 141 5.06 -8.16 7.17
N ILE A 142 5.78 -8.69 8.16
CA ILE A 142 6.89 -7.97 8.80
C ILE A 142 7.99 -7.66 7.78
N PHE A 143 8.33 -8.61 6.90
CA PHE A 143 9.28 -8.37 5.81
C PHE A 143 8.78 -7.29 4.86
N GLY A 144 7.50 -7.31 4.47
CA GLY A 144 6.85 -6.28 3.66
C GLY A 144 6.91 -4.90 4.32
N ALA A 145 6.63 -4.81 5.62
CA ALA A 145 6.73 -3.56 6.37
C ALA A 145 8.15 -2.98 6.38
N ILE A 146 9.18 -3.82 6.54
CA ILE A 146 10.58 -3.40 6.44
C ILE A 146 10.90 -2.94 5.02
N LEU A 147 10.43 -3.67 4.01
CA LEU A 147 10.63 -3.34 2.60
C LEU A 147 10.03 -1.98 2.24
N PHE A 148 8.76 -1.71 2.58
CA PHE A 148 8.12 -0.42 2.29
C PHE A 148 8.69 0.72 3.12
N SER A 149 9.20 0.46 4.32
CA SER A 149 10.01 1.43 5.06
C SER A 149 11.30 1.79 4.30
N GLY A 150 11.93 0.81 3.65
CA GLY A 150 13.08 1.01 2.77
C GLY A 150 12.74 1.83 1.51
N TYR A 151 11.56 1.60 0.90
CA TYR A 151 11.07 2.41 -0.21
C TYR A 151 10.82 3.85 0.22
N LEU A 152 10.14 4.09 1.34
CA LEU A 152 9.95 5.44 1.89
C LEU A 152 11.28 6.16 2.10
N LEU A 153 12.28 5.47 2.66
CA LEU A 153 13.62 6.03 2.86
C LEU A 153 14.28 6.41 1.52
N TYR A 154 14.17 5.53 0.52
CA TYR A 154 14.68 5.76 -0.83
C TYR A 154 14.01 6.96 -1.49
N ASP A 155 12.68 7.04 -1.42
CA ASP A 155 11.89 8.07 -2.09
C ASP A 155 12.05 9.44 -1.45
N PHE A 156 12.09 9.53 -0.11
CA PHE A 156 12.42 10.79 0.55
C PHE A 156 13.83 11.28 0.19
N ASN A 157 14.80 10.36 0.09
CA ASN A 157 16.14 10.70 -0.35
C ASN A 157 16.17 11.11 -1.83
N TYR A 158 15.38 10.46 -2.67
CA TYR A 158 15.24 10.82 -4.08
C TYR A 158 14.65 12.23 -4.26
N ILE A 159 13.60 12.56 -3.48
CA ILE A 159 13.02 13.91 -3.46
C ILE A 159 14.07 14.95 -3.07
N LYS A 160 14.87 14.68 -2.05
CA LYS A 160 15.95 15.56 -1.62
C LYS A 160 16.99 15.77 -2.73
N MET A 161 17.36 14.72 -3.43
CA MET A 161 18.33 14.78 -4.53
C MET A 161 17.81 15.56 -5.76
N GLN A 162 16.49 15.62 -5.95
CA GLN A 162 15.87 16.42 -6.99
C GLN A 162 15.83 17.93 -6.64
N GLU A 163 16.01 18.28 -5.39
CA GLU A 163 16.06 19.66 -4.94
C GLU A 163 17.25 20.39 -5.60
N GLY A 164 16.97 21.49 -6.28
CA GLY A 164 18.00 22.28 -6.97
C GLY A 164 18.34 21.86 -8.40
N ILE A 165 17.76 20.76 -8.92
CA ILE A 165 17.89 20.40 -10.33
C ILE A 165 16.93 21.27 -11.15
N LEU A 166 17.48 21.99 -12.13
CA LEU A 166 16.70 22.83 -13.05
C LEU A 166 15.65 21.97 -13.79
N GLY A 167 14.38 22.36 -13.67
CA GLY A 167 13.25 21.66 -14.32
C GLY A 167 12.63 20.53 -13.53
N SER A 168 13.15 20.17 -12.35
CA SER A 168 12.55 19.16 -11.48
C SER A 168 11.51 19.74 -10.51
N ASN A 169 11.51 21.05 -10.30
CA ASN A 169 10.58 21.74 -9.41
C ASN A 169 9.32 22.19 -10.15
N ASP A 170 8.62 21.24 -10.76
CA ASP A 170 7.34 21.47 -11.40
C ASP A 170 6.22 20.69 -10.66
N TRP A 171 4.99 21.14 -10.88
CA TRP A 171 3.81 20.51 -10.27
C TRP A 171 3.61 19.04 -10.68
N GLY A 172 4.01 18.68 -11.91
CA GLY A 172 3.91 17.31 -12.40
C GLY A 172 4.83 16.37 -11.64
N THR A 173 6.09 16.77 -11.45
CA THR A 173 7.06 16.02 -10.66
C THR A 173 6.62 15.91 -9.19
N ALA A 174 6.17 17.02 -8.58
CA ALA A 174 5.68 17.04 -7.21
C ALA A 174 4.48 16.09 -7.02
N MET A 175 3.50 16.11 -7.92
CA MET A 175 2.35 15.21 -7.87
C MET A 175 2.75 13.74 -8.03
N LYS A 176 3.67 13.44 -8.94
CA LYS A 176 4.19 12.08 -9.11
C LYS A 176 4.87 11.58 -7.85
N MET A 177 5.71 12.38 -7.21
CA MET A 177 6.39 12.01 -5.96
C MET A 177 5.41 11.83 -4.80
N ALA A 178 4.44 12.75 -4.66
CA ALA A 178 3.39 12.63 -3.67
C ALA A 178 2.57 11.33 -3.83
N PHE A 179 2.29 10.94 -5.07
CA PHE A 179 1.57 9.71 -5.36
C PHE A 179 2.38 8.46 -5.04
N ILE A 180 3.67 8.43 -5.35
CA ILE A 180 4.57 7.32 -5.01
C ILE A 180 4.64 7.15 -3.49
N LEU A 181 4.92 8.24 -2.75
CA LEU A 181 4.94 8.22 -1.29
C LEU A 181 3.61 7.75 -0.69
N TYR A 182 2.48 8.20 -1.26
CA TYR A 182 1.16 7.75 -0.82
C TYR A 182 1.00 6.23 -0.97
N LEU A 183 1.41 5.65 -2.09
CA LEU A 183 1.34 4.21 -2.31
C LEU A 183 2.22 3.43 -1.32
N ASP A 184 3.43 3.91 -1.05
CA ASP A 184 4.32 3.26 -0.08
C ASP A 184 3.78 3.31 1.34
N ILE A 185 3.18 4.44 1.75
CA ILE A 185 2.52 4.59 3.06
C ILE A 185 1.33 3.63 3.18
N ILE A 186 0.50 3.52 2.14
CA ILE A 186 -0.64 2.59 2.14
C ILE A 186 -0.17 1.14 2.18
N ASN A 187 0.83 0.78 1.39
CA ASN A 187 1.39 -0.57 1.40
C ASN A 187 2.02 -0.90 2.77
N LEU A 188 2.75 0.04 3.36
CA LEU A 188 3.28 -0.11 4.71
C LEU A 188 2.16 -0.34 5.74
N LEU A 189 1.05 0.41 5.63
CA LEU A 189 -0.12 0.24 6.50
C LEU A 189 -0.72 -1.16 6.34
N LEU A 190 -0.91 -1.62 5.11
CA LEU A 190 -1.47 -2.94 4.83
C LEU A 190 -0.60 -4.07 5.40
N GLU A 191 0.71 -3.98 5.24
CA GLU A 191 1.64 -4.97 5.77
C GLU A 191 1.67 -4.96 7.32
N ILE A 192 1.60 -3.80 7.96
CA ILE A 192 1.53 -3.71 9.43
C ILE A 192 0.22 -4.28 9.94
N LEU A 193 -0.91 -3.98 9.28
CA LEU A 193 -2.21 -4.55 9.63
C LEU A 193 -2.21 -6.08 9.49
N GLU A 194 -1.60 -6.62 8.44
CA GLU A 194 -1.49 -8.06 8.24
C GLU A 194 -0.58 -8.75 9.27
N ALA A 195 0.44 -8.05 9.78
CA ALA A 195 1.35 -8.57 10.81
C ALA A 195 0.71 -8.66 12.20
N MET A 196 -0.34 -7.91 12.47
CA MET A 196 -1.08 -7.91 13.73
C MET A 196 -2.04 -9.09 13.82
#